data_06e66b8b389c2228a0ccfb07c0c4de10
#
_entry.id   06e66b8b389c2228a0ccfb07c0c4de10
#
_cell.length_a   1.000
_cell.length_b   1.000
_cell.length_c   1.000
_cell.angle_alpha   90.00
_cell.angle_beta   90.00
_cell.angle_gamma   90.00
#
_symmetry.space_group_name_H-M   'P 1'
#
loop_
_entity.id
_entity.type
_entity.pdbx_description
1 polymer ?
#
loop_
_entity_poly.entity_id
_entity_poly.type
_entity_poly.pdbx_seq_one_letter_code
_entity_poly.pdbx_strand_id
1 'polypeptide(L)'
;VGSEMCIRDRRLTARPILDIALQYRFDSQQTFTRAFKKQFAQTPALYRRSPEWSAFGIRPPLRLGEFTMPEHKFVTLEDTPLIGVTQSYSCSLEQISDFRHEMRYQFWHDFLGNAPTIPPVLYGLNETRPSQDKDDEQEVFYTTALAQDQADGYVLTGHPVMLQGGEYVMFTYEGLGTGVQEFILTVYGTCMPMLNLTRRKGQDIERYYPAEDAKAGDRPINLRCELLIPIRR
;
A
#
# COMPACT_ATOMS: atom_id res chain seq x y z
N VAL A 1 15.48 12.41 -6.20
CA VAL A 1 14.05 12.81 -6.34
C VAL A 1 13.42 12.29 -7.64
N GLY A 2 14.19 11.99 -8.71
CA GLY A 2 13.57 11.59 -10.00
C GLY A 2 13.33 10.11 -10.21
N SER A 3 14.07 9.21 -9.58
CA SER A 3 13.99 7.77 -9.88
C SER A 3 12.76 7.07 -9.28
N GLU A 4 12.37 7.44 -8.09
CA GLU A 4 11.21 6.85 -7.38
C GLU A 4 9.88 7.27 -8.02
N MET A 5 9.74 8.55 -8.33
CA MET A 5 8.56 9.08 -9.04
C MET A 5 8.44 8.46 -10.44
N CYS A 6 9.53 8.33 -11.15
CA CYS A 6 9.59 7.71 -12.47
C CYS A 6 9.16 6.22 -12.46
N ILE A 7 9.47 5.47 -11.41
CA ILE A 7 9.02 4.08 -11.22
C ILE A 7 7.53 4.05 -10.94
N ARG A 8 7.05 4.90 -10.05
CA ARG A 8 5.66 5.00 -9.65
C ARG A 8 4.79 5.33 -10.85
N ASP A 9 5.15 6.38 -11.63
CA ASP A 9 4.43 6.81 -12.83
C ASP A 9 4.28 5.69 -13.86
N ARG A 10 5.31 4.88 -14.01
CA ARG A 10 5.30 3.84 -15.02
C ARG A 10 4.52 2.60 -14.65
N ARG A 11 4.49 2.27 -13.38
CA ARG A 11 3.85 1.05 -12.93
C ARG A 11 2.37 1.25 -12.64
N LEU A 12 2.03 2.40 -12.15
CA LEU A 12 0.68 2.71 -11.67
C LEU A 12 -0.16 3.48 -12.68
N THR A 13 0.41 3.86 -13.85
CA THR A 13 -0.33 4.53 -14.91
C THR A 13 -0.10 3.88 -16.26
N ALA A 14 -1.03 4.10 -17.19
CA ALA A 14 -0.92 3.69 -18.59
C ALA A 14 -0.16 4.70 -19.46
N ARG A 15 0.31 5.82 -18.89
CA ARG A 15 0.99 6.91 -19.64
C ARG A 15 2.07 6.41 -20.58
N PRO A 16 2.18 6.96 -21.79
CA PRO A 16 3.24 6.65 -22.74
C PRO A 16 4.63 6.87 -22.12
N ILE A 17 5.57 5.97 -22.37
CA ILE A 17 6.93 6.08 -21.84
C ILE A 17 7.63 7.36 -22.32
N LEU A 18 7.29 7.85 -23.50
CA LEU A 18 7.79 9.11 -24.04
C LEU A 18 7.36 10.29 -23.15
N ASP A 19 6.09 10.35 -22.76
CA ASP A 19 5.55 11.44 -21.93
C ASP A 19 6.21 11.47 -20.56
N ILE A 20 6.44 10.30 -19.97
CA ILE A 20 7.19 10.16 -18.73
C ILE A 20 8.64 10.65 -18.91
N ALA A 21 9.29 10.26 -20.03
CA ALA A 21 10.64 10.70 -20.30
C ALA A 21 10.74 12.24 -20.40
N LEU A 22 9.82 12.88 -21.12
CA LEU A 22 9.78 14.33 -21.27
C LEU A 22 9.47 15.06 -19.95
N GLN A 23 8.55 14.53 -19.14
CA GLN A 23 8.25 15.06 -17.80
C GLN A 23 9.51 15.10 -16.91
N TYR A 24 10.34 14.06 -16.98
CA TYR A 24 11.61 14.00 -16.24
C TYR A 24 12.80 14.61 -16.98
N ARG A 25 12.52 15.47 -17.98
CA ARG A 25 13.51 16.25 -18.73
C ARG A 25 14.57 15.43 -19.48
N PHE A 26 14.18 14.26 -19.96
CA PHE A 26 15.00 13.54 -20.92
C PHE A 26 14.71 14.03 -22.34
N ASP A 27 15.75 14.21 -23.14
CA ASP A 27 15.63 14.70 -24.52
C ASP A 27 14.91 13.69 -25.44
N SER A 28 14.86 12.42 -25.05
CA SER A 28 14.19 11.37 -25.83
C SER A 28 13.87 10.15 -24.98
N GLN A 29 12.92 9.35 -25.48
CA GLN A 29 12.59 8.05 -24.90
C GLN A 29 13.80 7.10 -24.87
N GLN A 30 14.69 7.20 -25.87
CA GLN A 30 15.89 6.36 -25.96
C GLN A 30 16.88 6.69 -24.83
N THR A 31 17.12 7.98 -24.59
CA THR A 31 18.00 8.45 -23.51
C THR A 31 17.45 8.03 -22.15
N PHE A 32 16.15 8.23 -21.96
CA PHE A 32 15.46 7.74 -20.77
C PHE A 32 15.58 6.22 -20.60
N THR A 33 15.35 5.44 -21.65
CA THR A 33 15.45 3.98 -21.63
C THR A 33 16.85 3.51 -21.25
N ARG A 34 17.90 4.15 -21.75
CA ARG A 34 19.30 3.82 -21.39
C ARG A 34 19.59 4.12 -19.93
N ALA A 35 19.21 5.30 -19.45
CA ALA A 35 19.38 5.70 -18.06
C ALA A 35 18.63 4.76 -17.11
N PHE A 36 17.40 4.44 -17.47
CA PHE A 36 16.57 3.52 -16.71
C PHE A 36 17.15 2.11 -16.65
N LYS A 37 17.59 1.56 -17.80
CA LYS A 37 18.21 0.24 -17.84
C LYS A 37 19.50 0.19 -17.02
N LYS A 38 20.27 1.28 -17.00
CA LYS A 38 21.48 1.39 -16.17
C LYS A 38 21.14 1.36 -14.67
N GLN A 39 20.03 1.99 -14.26
CA GLN A 39 19.59 2.08 -12.87
C GLN A 39 18.90 0.80 -12.37
N PHE A 40 18.01 0.21 -13.19
CA PHE A 40 17.10 -0.86 -12.79
C PHE A 40 17.35 -2.20 -13.48
N ALA A 41 18.46 -2.34 -14.22
CA ALA A 41 18.87 -3.52 -14.97
C ALA A 41 17.86 -4.01 -16.03
N GLN A 42 16.77 -3.30 -16.27
CA GLN A 42 15.73 -3.63 -17.25
C GLN A 42 15.13 -2.40 -17.92
N THR A 43 14.52 -2.59 -19.08
CA THR A 43 13.92 -1.47 -19.80
C THR A 43 12.63 -0.98 -19.13
N PRO A 44 12.21 0.29 -19.38
CA PRO A 44 10.93 0.82 -18.93
C PRO A 44 9.73 -0.05 -19.28
N ALA A 45 9.66 -0.53 -20.51
CA ALA A 45 8.54 -1.36 -20.97
C ALA A 45 8.49 -2.73 -20.30
N LEU A 46 9.66 -3.37 -20.09
CA LEU A 46 9.75 -4.65 -19.39
C LEU A 46 9.37 -4.50 -17.93
N TYR A 47 9.84 -3.44 -17.26
CA TYR A 47 9.51 -3.14 -15.88
C TYR A 47 8.00 -2.92 -15.67
N ARG A 48 7.30 -2.26 -16.62
CA ARG A 48 5.84 -2.06 -16.58
C ARG A 48 5.08 -3.37 -16.69
N ARG A 49 5.56 -4.29 -17.52
CA ARG A 49 4.92 -5.60 -17.74
C ARG A 49 5.24 -6.63 -16.66
N SER A 50 6.27 -6.39 -15.87
CA SER A 50 6.65 -7.32 -14.80
C SER A 50 5.50 -7.42 -13.77
N PRO A 51 5.08 -8.64 -13.40
CA PRO A 51 4.13 -8.83 -12.31
C PRO A 51 4.72 -8.47 -10.95
N GLU A 52 6.04 -8.33 -10.86
CA GLU A 52 6.80 -8.07 -9.65
C GLU A 52 7.37 -6.66 -9.64
N TRP A 53 7.39 -6.05 -8.47
CA TRP A 53 8.02 -4.76 -8.24
C TRP A 53 9.30 -4.96 -7.43
N SER A 54 10.44 -4.66 -8.03
CA SER A 54 11.72 -4.70 -7.35
C SER A 54 12.08 -3.31 -6.82
N ALA A 55 12.45 -3.24 -5.56
CA ALA A 55 13.04 -2.05 -4.96
C ALA A 55 14.51 -1.85 -5.36
N PHE A 56 15.10 -2.81 -6.12
CA PHE A 56 16.48 -2.69 -6.63
C PHE A 56 16.66 -1.40 -7.43
N GLY A 57 17.70 -0.66 -7.10
CA GLY A 57 18.02 0.61 -7.76
C GLY A 57 17.27 1.82 -7.26
N ILE A 58 16.27 1.66 -6.39
CA ILE A 58 15.65 2.78 -5.68
C ILE A 58 16.61 3.24 -4.58
N ARG A 59 16.86 4.54 -4.55
CA ARG A 59 17.67 5.15 -3.49
C ARG A 59 16.71 5.74 -2.45
N PRO A 60 16.79 5.33 -1.18
CA PRO A 60 16.05 5.98 -0.12
C PRO A 60 16.32 7.49 -0.11
N PRO A 61 15.35 8.32 0.27
CA PRO A 61 15.55 9.75 0.42
C PRO A 61 16.69 10.02 1.41
N LEU A 62 17.53 11.01 1.11
CA LEU A 62 18.54 11.47 2.06
C LEU A 62 17.83 12.06 3.27
N ARG A 63 18.01 11.44 4.42
CA ARG A 63 17.52 11.94 5.70
C ARG A 63 18.66 12.54 6.49
N LEU A 64 18.47 13.75 7.00
CA LEU A 64 19.37 14.36 7.97
C LEU A 64 18.92 13.89 9.35
N GLY A 65 19.61 12.88 9.90
CA GLY A 65 19.32 12.31 11.22
C GLY A 65 19.34 10.78 11.22
N GLU A 66 19.31 10.20 12.41
CA GLU A 66 19.25 8.76 12.61
C GLU A 66 17.88 8.22 12.16
N PHE A 67 17.88 7.20 11.30
CA PHE A 67 16.69 6.48 10.90
C PHE A 67 16.64 5.14 11.63
N THR A 68 15.63 4.96 12.45
CA THR A 68 15.33 3.65 13.06
C THR A 68 14.35 2.91 12.17
N MET A 69 14.76 1.77 11.65
CA MET A 69 13.88 0.91 10.86
C MET A 69 12.79 0.36 11.76
N PRO A 70 11.51 0.44 11.36
CA PRO A 70 10.43 -0.22 12.08
C PRO A 70 10.71 -1.72 12.28
N GLU A 71 10.20 -2.27 13.38
CA GLU A 71 10.26 -3.71 13.59
C GLU A 71 9.66 -4.43 12.39
N HIS A 72 10.38 -5.44 11.88
CA HIS A 72 9.93 -6.20 10.73
C HIS A 72 10.29 -7.67 10.84
N LYS A 73 9.48 -8.51 10.23
CA LYS A 73 9.72 -9.95 10.11
C LYS A 73 9.15 -10.51 8.81
N PHE A 74 9.68 -11.63 8.38
CA PHE A 74 9.17 -12.37 7.24
C PHE A 74 8.20 -13.43 7.73
N VAL A 75 7.03 -13.49 7.10
CA VAL A 75 5.95 -14.39 7.48
C VAL A 75 5.36 -15.07 6.26
N THR A 76 4.89 -16.28 6.44
CA THR A 76 4.07 -17.00 5.45
C THR A 76 2.63 -17.03 5.97
N LEU A 77 1.68 -16.58 5.17
CA LEU A 77 0.26 -16.60 5.50
C LEU A 77 -0.44 -17.69 4.71
N GLU A 78 -1.51 -18.21 5.28
CA GLU A 78 -2.48 -19.03 4.58
C GLU A 78 -3.62 -18.16 4.04
N ASP A 79 -4.34 -18.66 3.03
CA ASP A 79 -5.56 -18.03 2.57
C ASP A 79 -6.57 -17.98 3.73
N THR A 80 -7.05 -16.78 4.02
CA THR A 80 -7.94 -16.53 5.17
C THR A 80 -9.25 -15.94 4.70
N PRO A 81 -10.40 -16.60 4.97
CA PRO A 81 -11.71 -16.06 4.62
C PRO A 81 -12.07 -14.91 5.55
N LEU A 82 -12.48 -13.80 4.96
CA LEU A 82 -12.92 -12.60 5.64
C LEU A 82 -14.33 -12.21 5.15
N ILE A 83 -14.99 -11.36 5.90
CA ILE A 83 -16.20 -10.65 5.47
C ILE A 83 -15.86 -9.17 5.37
N GLY A 84 -16.12 -8.54 4.24
CA GLY A 84 -15.71 -7.16 4.03
C GLY A 84 -16.48 -6.41 2.96
N VAL A 85 -16.19 -5.11 2.87
CA VAL A 85 -16.70 -4.20 1.84
C VAL A 85 -15.53 -3.57 1.12
N THR A 86 -15.56 -3.65 -0.21
CA THR A 86 -14.55 -3.03 -1.05
C THR A 86 -15.07 -1.70 -1.60
N GLN A 87 -14.31 -0.65 -1.37
CA GLN A 87 -14.53 0.67 -1.94
C GLN A 87 -13.41 0.97 -2.92
N SER A 88 -13.75 1.64 -4.03
CA SER A 88 -12.76 2.04 -5.03
C SER A 88 -12.78 3.55 -5.21
N TYR A 89 -11.62 4.11 -5.51
CA TYR A 89 -11.48 5.50 -5.87
C TYR A 89 -10.34 5.67 -6.88
N SER A 90 -10.50 6.65 -7.78
CA SER A 90 -9.46 7.03 -8.71
C SER A 90 -8.65 8.21 -8.17
N CYS A 91 -7.35 8.16 -8.34
CA CYS A 91 -6.47 9.25 -7.96
C CYS A 91 -5.28 9.35 -8.92
N SER A 92 -4.77 10.57 -9.12
CA SER A 92 -3.49 10.77 -9.78
C SER A 92 -2.35 10.26 -8.88
N LEU A 93 -1.18 10.05 -9.48
CA LEU A 93 0.01 9.61 -8.72
C LEU A 93 0.46 10.62 -7.66
N GLU A 94 0.20 11.90 -7.90
CA GLU A 94 0.50 12.96 -6.95
C GLU A 94 -0.43 12.89 -5.73
N GLN A 95 -1.66 12.45 -5.95
CA GLN A 95 -2.69 12.32 -4.91
C GLN A 95 -2.65 10.99 -4.16
N ILE A 96 -1.84 10.02 -4.58
CA ILE A 96 -1.77 8.71 -3.91
C ILE A 96 -1.30 8.82 -2.45
N SER A 97 -0.49 9.84 -2.16
CA SER A 97 -0.09 10.18 -0.80
C SER A 97 -1.22 10.84 -0.01
N ASP A 98 -2.29 11.25 -0.68
CA ASP A 98 -3.43 11.96 -0.10
C ASP A 98 -4.52 11.00 0.39
N PHE A 99 -4.30 9.67 0.29
CA PHE A 99 -5.13 8.69 0.99
C PHE A 99 -4.95 8.89 2.48
N ARG A 100 -5.74 9.83 2.98
CA ARG A 100 -5.60 10.36 4.33
C ARG A 100 -6.19 9.41 5.35
N HIS A 101 -5.75 9.58 6.57
CA HIS A 101 -6.35 8.98 7.75
C HIS A 101 -7.88 9.12 7.77
N GLU A 102 -8.42 10.29 7.35
CA GLU A 102 -9.85 10.55 7.30
C GLU A 102 -10.61 9.59 6.38
N MET A 103 -10.03 9.22 5.21
CA MET A 103 -10.67 8.27 4.30
C MET A 103 -10.72 6.86 4.90
N ARG A 104 -9.61 6.39 5.47
CA ARG A 104 -9.61 5.09 6.19
C ARG A 104 -10.62 5.08 7.30
N TYR A 105 -10.64 6.16 8.09
CA TYR A 105 -11.60 6.30 9.16
C TYR A 105 -13.04 6.24 8.65
N GLN A 106 -13.38 6.97 7.57
CA GLN A 106 -14.72 6.97 6.99
C GLN A 106 -15.11 5.57 6.51
N PHE A 107 -14.21 4.87 5.83
CA PHE A 107 -14.45 3.50 5.38
C PHE A 107 -14.71 2.54 6.54
N TRP A 108 -13.97 2.66 7.63
CA TRP A 108 -14.21 1.87 8.84
C TRP A 108 -15.51 2.26 9.53
N HIS A 109 -15.80 3.54 9.60
CA HIS A 109 -17.05 4.03 10.17
C HIS A 109 -18.27 3.50 9.38
N ASP A 110 -18.22 3.56 8.07
CA ASP A 110 -19.30 3.08 7.21
C ASP A 110 -19.47 1.57 7.30
N PHE A 111 -18.35 0.83 7.43
CA PHE A 111 -18.35 -0.62 7.53
C PHE A 111 -18.87 -1.12 8.88
N LEU A 112 -18.44 -0.52 9.98
CA LEU A 112 -18.85 -0.92 11.33
C LEU A 112 -20.21 -0.32 11.72
N GLY A 113 -20.62 0.75 11.05
CA GLY A 113 -21.88 1.44 11.37
C GLY A 113 -21.92 1.91 12.82
N ASN A 114 -23.02 1.57 13.50
CA ASN A 114 -23.22 1.90 14.91
C ASN A 114 -22.82 0.75 15.85
N ALA A 115 -21.83 -0.05 15.49
CA ALA A 115 -21.37 -1.13 16.36
C ALA A 115 -20.96 -0.55 17.74
N PRO A 116 -21.41 -1.15 18.83
CA PRO A 116 -21.16 -0.61 20.18
C PRO A 116 -19.71 -0.76 20.63
N THR A 117 -18.98 -1.66 20.01
CA THR A 117 -17.58 -1.98 20.31
C THR A 117 -16.75 -2.02 19.03
N ILE A 118 -15.45 -1.78 19.17
CA ILE A 118 -14.49 -1.94 18.07
C ILE A 118 -14.03 -3.39 18.06
N PRO A 119 -14.00 -4.07 16.88
CA PRO A 119 -13.45 -5.41 16.78
C PRO A 119 -11.97 -5.44 17.21
N PRO A 120 -11.51 -6.57 17.81
CA PRO A 120 -10.13 -6.68 18.29
C PRO A 120 -9.10 -6.64 17.16
N VAL A 121 -9.48 -7.06 15.95
CA VAL A 121 -8.64 -7.01 14.75
C VAL A 121 -9.47 -6.52 13.56
N LEU A 122 -8.96 -5.51 12.89
CA LEU A 122 -9.53 -4.94 11.69
C LEU A 122 -8.58 -5.17 10.52
N TYR A 123 -9.10 -5.60 9.36
CA TYR A 123 -8.29 -5.87 8.15
C TYR A 123 -8.55 -4.83 7.07
N GLY A 124 -7.51 -4.15 6.62
CA GLY A 124 -7.50 -3.37 5.38
C GLY A 124 -6.75 -4.14 4.29
N LEU A 125 -7.41 -4.40 3.16
CA LEU A 125 -6.75 -5.00 2.00
C LEU A 125 -6.66 -3.96 0.91
N ASN A 126 -5.44 -3.64 0.46
CA ASN A 126 -5.19 -2.60 -0.52
C ASN A 126 -4.67 -3.20 -1.83
N GLU A 127 -5.35 -2.93 -2.93
CA GLU A 127 -4.91 -3.26 -4.28
C GLU A 127 -4.97 -2.02 -5.17
N THR A 128 -3.94 -1.80 -5.96
CA THR A 128 -3.86 -0.67 -6.88
C THR A 128 -3.65 -1.17 -8.30
N ARG A 129 -4.41 -0.62 -9.25
CA ARG A 129 -4.33 -0.93 -10.67
C ARG A 129 -4.28 0.36 -11.49
N PRO A 130 -3.64 0.35 -12.68
CA PRO A 130 -3.78 1.45 -13.62
C PRO A 130 -5.26 1.69 -13.94
N SER A 131 -5.68 2.94 -14.02
CA SER A 131 -7.04 3.28 -14.46
C SER A 131 -7.27 2.81 -15.90
N GLN A 132 -8.49 2.35 -16.18
CA GLN A 132 -8.91 1.99 -17.54
C GLN A 132 -9.38 3.20 -18.33
N ASP A 133 -9.80 4.26 -17.64
CA ASP A 133 -10.42 5.43 -18.25
C ASP A 133 -9.44 6.58 -18.48
N LYS A 134 -8.36 6.65 -17.68
CA LYS A 134 -7.39 7.74 -17.73
C LYS A 134 -5.95 7.24 -17.58
N ASP A 135 -5.12 7.64 -18.52
CA ASP A 135 -3.73 7.18 -18.62
C ASP A 135 -2.82 7.64 -17.47
N ASP A 136 -3.18 8.72 -16.76
CA ASP A 136 -2.41 9.33 -15.67
C ASP A 136 -2.98 9.06 -14.27
N GLU A 137 -4.09 8.31 -14.20
CA GLU A 137 -4.72 7.91 -12.94
C GLU A 137 -4.54 6.42 -12.66
N GLN A 138 -4.78 6.08 -11.43
CA GLN A 138 -4.87 4.72 -10.92
C GLN A 138 -6.18 4.52 -10.15
N GLU A 139 -6.63 3.30 -10.12
CA GLU A 139 -7.73 2.86 -9.27
C GLU A 139 -7.15 2.15 -8.05
N VAL A 140 -7.56 2.62 -6.89
CA VAL A 140 -7.26 2.00 -5.60
C VAL A 140 -8.51 1.30 -5.10
N PHE A 141 -8.37 0.01 -4.82
CA PHE A 141 -9.40 -0.82 -4.20
C PHE A 141 -8.99 -1.06 -2.76
N TYR A 142 -9.76 -0.51 -1.85
CA TYR A 142 -9.55 -0.69 -0.42
C TYR A 142 -10.70 -1.49 0.19
N THR A 143 -10.40 -2.65 0.77
CA THR A 143 -11.38 -3.52 1.41
C THR A 143 -11.21 -3.42 2.91
N THR A 144 -12.25 -2.98 3.60
CA THR A 144 -12.38 -3.12 5.05
C THR A 144 -13.03 -4.46 5.36
N ALA A 145 -12.42 -5.24 6.24
CA ALA A 145 -12.90 -6.60 6.52
C ALA A 145 -12.65 -7.04 7.97
N LEU A 146 -13.42 -8.04 8.40
CA LEU A 146 -13.25 -8.76 9.65
C LEU A 146 -13.03 -10.25 9.37
N ALA A 147 -12.39 -10.95 10.28
CA ALA A 147 -12.39 -12.39 10.26
C ALA A 147 -13.83 -12.92 10.34
N GLN A 148 -14.12 -13.98 9.59
CA GLN A 148 -15.49 -14.49 9.44
C GLN A 148 -16.11 -14.91 10.80
N ASP A 149 -15.31 -15.45 11.69
CA ASP A 149 -15.71 -15.85 13.05
C ASP A 149 -15.98 -14.66 13.99
N GLN A 150 -15.45 -13.48 13.66
CA GLN A 150 -15.64 -12.25 14.43
C GLN A 150 -16.81 -11.40 13.89
N ALA A 151 -17.28 -11.70 12.68
CA ALA A 151 -18.31 -10.90 12.02
C ALA A 151 -19.70 -11.01 12.70
N ASP A 152 -19.96 -12.10 13.41
CA ASP A 152 -21.29 -12.39 14.00
C ASP A 152 -21.75 -11.42 15.09
N GLY A 153 -20.91 -10.55 15.57
CA GLY A 153 -21.27 -9.51 16.57
C GLY A 153 -21.48 -8.12 15.97
N TYR A 154 -21.25 -7.94 14.69
CA TYR A 154 -21.26 -6.64 14.00
C TYR A 154 -22.28 -6.69 12.87
N VAL A 155 -23.15 -5.69 12.80
CA VAL A 155 -24.15 -5.58 11.71
C VAL A 155 -23.42 -5.20 10.43
N LEU A 156 -23.12 -6.19 9.60
CA LEU A 156 -22.32 -6.01 8.40
C LEU A 156 -23.16 -6.28 7.14
N THR A 157 -23.18 -5.30 6.27
CA THR A 157 -23.48 -5.50 4.85
C THR A 157 -22.16 -5.80 4.14
N GLY A 158 -21.62 -7.00 4.31
CA GLY A 158 -20.35 -7.38 3.71
C GLY A 158 -20.49 -8.58 2.80
N HIS A 159 -19.47 -8.78 1.97
CA HIS A 159 -19.35 -9.95 1.09
C HIS A 159 -18.15 -10.80 1.51
N PRO A 160 -18.17 -12.12 1.23
CA PRO A 160 -16.98 -12.94 1.40
C PRO A 160 -15.82 -12.39 0.57
N VAL A 161 -14.69 -12.16 1.22
CA VAL A 161 -13.43 -11.77 0.59
C VAL A 161 -12.32 -12.68 1.07
N MET A 162 -11.29 -12.87 0.24
CA MET A 162 -10.18 -13.73 0.58
C MET A 162 -8.92 -12.88 0.81
N LEU A 163 -8.36 -12.97 2.00
CA LEU A 163 -6.99 -12.56 2.25
C LEU A 163 -6.07 -13.61 1.61
N GLN A 164 -5.27 -13.19 0.64
CA GLN A 164 -4.41 -14.08 -0.11
C GLN A 164 -3.19 -14.51 0.72
N GLY A 165 -2.96 -15.79 0.81
CA GLY A 165 -1.78 -16.36 1.43
C GLY A 165 -0.48 -16.14 0.65
N GLY A 166 0.62 -16.64 1.18
CA GLY A 166 1.95 -16.58 0.59
C GLY A 166 2.97 -15.86 1.47
N GLU A 167 4.12 -15.54 0.88
CA GLU A 167 5.20 -14.88 1.61
C GLU A 167 5.00 -13.37 1.67
N TYR A 168 5.21 -12.82 2.88
CA TYR A 168 5.08 -11.40 3.19
C TYR A 168 6.27 -10.92 4.03
N VAL A 169 6.64 -9.66 3.86
CA VAL A 169 7.35 -8.90 4.88
C VAL A 169 6.33 -8.11 5.69
N MET A 170 6.36 -8.25 6.98
CA MET A 170 5.49 -7.56 7.92
C MET A 170 6.29 -6.49 8.64
N PHE A 171 5.78 -5.25 8.65
CA PHE A 171 6.31 -4.13 9.42
C PHE A 171 5.30 -3.75 10.50
N THR A 172 5.79 -3.41 11.69
CA THR A 172 4.93 -3.05 12.84
C THR A 172 5.04 -1.56 13.14
N TYR A 173 3.91 -0.94 13.41
CA TYR A 173 3.76 0.43 13.88
C TYR A 173 2.91 0.44 15.15
N GLU A 174 3.30 1.25 16.12
CA GLU A 174 2.53 1.52 17.32
C GLU A 174 2.39 3.03 17.51
N GLY A 175 1.18 3.50 17.71
CA GLY A 175 0.91 4.91 17.88
C GLY A 175 -0.49 5.33 17.46
N LEU A 176 -0.67 6.62 17.23
CA LEU A 176 -1.94 7.18 16.79
C LEU A 176 -2.26 6.75 15.34
N GLY A 177 -3.52 6.42 15.07
CA GLY A 177 -3.98 6.07 13.73
C GLY A 177 -3.67 7.11 12.66
N THR A 178 -3.52 8.38 13.04
CA THR A 178 -3.08 9.47 12.15
C THR A 178 -1.66 9.28 11.58
N GLY A 179 -0.79 8.54 12.28
CA GLY A 179 0.60 8.26 11.86
C GLY A 179 0.73 7.10 10.87
N VAL A 180 -0.32 6.29 10.67
CA VAL A 180 -0.25 5.10 9.81
C VAL A 180 0.12 5.43 8.37
N GLN A 181 -0.39 6.54 7.82
CA GLN A 181 -0.07 6.92 6.44
C GLN A 181 1.42 7.26 6.26
N GLU A 182 2.00 8.00 7.18
CA GLU A 182 3.43 8.32 7.16
C GLU A 182 4.27 7.06 7.33
N PHE A 183 3.85 6.14 8.20
CA PHE A 183 4.48 4.84 8.36
C PHE A 183 4.48 4.05 7.05
N ILE A 184 3.34 3.92 6.35
CA ILE A 184 3.24 3.23 5.06
C ILE A 184 4.18 3.86 4.02
N LEU A 185 4.18 5.19 3.91
CA LEU A 185 5.08 5.90 2.99
C LEU A 185 6.55 5.67 3.33
N THR A 186 6.89 5.59 4.61
CA THR A 186 8.25 5.27 5.09
C THR A 186 8.65 3.85 4.72
N VAL A 187 7.75 2.89 4.89
CA VAL A 187 8.00 1.49 4.53
C VAL A 187 8.30 1.37 3.04
N TYR A 188 7.46 1.95 2.17
CA TYR A 188 7.67 1.87 0.74
C TYR A 188 8.85 2.70 0.24
N GLY A 189 9.03 3.91 0.75
CA GLY A 189 10.07 4.84 0.28
C GLY A 189 11.46 4.57 0.87
N THR A 190 11.53 3.88 2.00
CA THR A 190 12.80 3.69 2.72
C THR A 190 13.08 2.23 3.04
N CYS A 191 12.17 1.55 3.75
CA CYS A 191 12.45 0.21 4.28
C CYS A 191 12.56 -0.84 3.18
N MET A 192 11.64 -0.89 2.23
CA MET A 192 11.68 -1.82 1.11
C MET A 192 12.94 -1.66 0.25
N PRO A 193 13.37 -0.42 -0.13
CA PRO A 193 14.65 -0.20 -0.79
C PRO A 193 15.87 -0.62 0.04
N MET A 194 15.91 -0.29 1.34
CA MET A 194 17.03 -0.66 2.22
C MET A 194 17.19 -2.16 2.35
N LEU A 195 16.08 -2.90 2.39
CA LEU A 195 16.05 -4.37 2.46
C LEU A 195 16.18 -5.03 1.07
N ASN A 196 16.23 -4.23 0.00
CA ASN A 196 16.32 -4.71 -1.40
C ASN A 196 15.25 -5.76 -1.73
N LEU A 197 14.01 -5.55 -1.28
CA LEU A 197 12.93 -6.51 -1.45
C LEU A 197 12.23 -6.38 -2.79
N THR A 198 11.73 -7.51 -3.29
CA THR A 198 10.88 -7.57 -4.47
C THR A 198 9.44 -7.86 -4.07
N ARG A 199 8.53 -6.90 -4.35
CA ARG A 199 7.10 -7.07 -4.15
C ARG A 199 6.51 -7.92 -5.28
N ARG A 200 5.85 -9.02 -4.95
CA ARG A 200 5.04 -9.79 -5.89
C ARG A 200 3.66 -9.13 -6.10
N LYS A 201 2.94 -9.57 -7.11
CA LYS A 201 1.51 -9.22 -7.27
C LYS A 201 0.70 -9.75 -6.08
N GLY A 202 -0.25 -8.98 -5.61
CA GLY A 202 -1.14 -9.32 -4.50
C GLY A 202 -1.59 -8.08 -3.76
N GLN A 203 -2.40 -8.29 -2.74
CA GLN A 203 -2.89 -7.24 -1.85
C GLN A 203 -1.85 -6.89 -0.80
N ASP A 204 -1.70 -5.61 -0.48
CA ASP A 204 -1.09 -5.21 0.77
C ASP A 204 -2.13 -5.39 1.87
N ILE A 205 -1.70 -5.92 3.00
CA ILE A 205 -2.59 -6.23 4.12
C ILE A 205 -2.23 -5.30 5.27
N GLU A 206 -3.21 -4.59 5.75
CA GLU A 206 -3.15 -3.79 6.96
C GLU A 206 -3.94 -4.53 8.04
N ARG A 207 -3.31 -4.86 9.17
CA ARG A 207 -3.99 -5.39 10.36
C ARG A 207 -3.93 -4.34 11.43
N TYR A 208 -5.09 -3.95 11.92
CA TYR A 208 -5.21 -2.96 12.98
C TYR A 208 -5.67 -3.61 14.27
N TYR A 209 -4.95 -3.34 15.33
CA TYR A 209 -5.25 -3.76 16.69
C TYR A 209 -5.48 -2.50 17.52
N PRO A 210 -6.75 -2.06 17.69
CA PRO A 210 -7.08 -0.92 18.53
C PRO A 210 -6.60 -1.16 19.98
N ALA A 211 -6.27 -0.09 20.71
CA ALA A 211 -5.97 -0.21 22.13
C ALA A 211 -7.18 -0.78 22.89
N GLU A 212 -6.94 -1.55 23.94
CA GLU A 212 -8.01 -2.23 24.72
C GLU A 212 -9.05 -1.26 25.31
N ASP A 213 -8.63 -0.02 25.60
CA ASP A 213 -9.47 1.05 26.12
C ASP A 213 -10.13 1.92 25.04
N ALA A 214 -9.88 1.65 23.75
CA ALA A 214 -10.44 2.40 22.64
C ALA A 214 -11.96 2.16 22.54
N LYS A 215 -12.72 3.25 22.42
CA LYS A 215 -14.18 3.21 22.27
C LYS A 215 -14.59 3.60 20.86
N ALA A 216 -15.70 3.04 20.42
CA ALA A 216 -16.34 3.49 19.19
C ALA A 216 -16.64 4.99 19.30
N GLY A 217 -16.08 5.80 18.40
CA GLY A 217 -16.21 7.26 18.42
C GLY A 217 -15.00 8.04 18.93
N ASP A 218 -14.05 7.41 19.62
CA ASP A 218 -12.79 8.05 20.01
C ASP A 218 -11.97 8.46 18.78
N ARG A 219 -11.38 9.65 18.83
CA ARG A 219 -10.47 10.16 17.76
C ARG A 219 -9.40 11.08 18.35
N PRO A 220 -8.14 10.88 18.02
CA PRO A 220 -7.56 9.72 17.33
C PRO A 220 -7.45 8.51 18.26
N ILE A 221 -7.46 7.29 17.66
CA ILE A 221 -7.32 6.05 18.39
C ILE A 221 -5.84 5.64 18.41
N ASN A 222 -5.33 5.22 19.57
CA ASN A 222 -4.08 4.48 19.65
C ASN A 222 -4.29 3.06 19.14
N LEU A 223 -3.35 2.58 18.34
CA LEU A 223 -3.41 1.25 17.76
C LEU A 223 -2.01 0.70 17.47
N ARG A 224 -1.94 -0.61 17.33
CA ARG A 224 -0.85 -1.28 16.63
C ARG A 224 -1.32 -1.59 15.22
N CYS A 225 -0.50 -1.27 14.23
CA CYS A 225 -0.72 -1.60 12.83
C CYS A 225 0.38 -2.53 12.34
N GLU A 226 0.00 -3.63 11.72
CA GLU A 226 0.90 -4.51 10.97
C GLU A 226 0.65 -4.30 9.48
N LEU A 227 1.64 -3.79 8.76
CA LEU A 227 1.62 -3.69 7.31
C LEU A 227 2.36 -4.87 6.70
N LEU A 228 1.64 -5.70 5.95
CA LEU A 228 2.19 -6.88 5.29
C LEU A 228 2.23 -6.65 3.78
N ILE A 229 3.43 -6.66 3.23
CA ILE A 229 3.66 -6.47 1.80
C ILE A 229 4.03 -7.82 1.20
N PRO A 230 3.30 -8.27 0.15
CA PRO A 230 3.59 -9.55 -0.50
C PRO A 230 4.94 -9.50 -1.20
N ILE A 231 5.81 -10.44 -0.89
CA ILE A 231 7.18 -10.50 -1.43
C ILE A 231 7.46 -11.81 -2.15
N ARG A 232 8.53 -11.78 -2.93
CA ARG A 232 9.22 -12.97 -3.43
C ARG A 232 10.62 -12.99 -2.84
N ARG A 233 10.95 -14.09 -2.20
CA ARG A 233 12.33 -14.43 -1.81
C ARG A 233 13.06 -15.10 -2.93
#